data_8197e7378aa417b6135857edf3bde6c5
#
_entry.id   8197e7378aa417b6135857edf3bde6c5
#
_cell.length_a   1.000
_cell.length_b   1.000
_cell.length_c   1.000
_cell.angle_alpha   90.00
_cell.angle_beta   90.00
_cell.angle_gamma   90.00
#
_symmetry.space_group_name_H-M   'P 1'
#
loop_
_entity.id
_entity.type
_entity.pdbx_description
1 polymer ?
#
loop_
_entity_poly.entity_id
_entity_poly.type
_entity_poly.pdbx_seq_one_letter_code
_entity_poly.pdbx_strand_id
1 'polypeptide(L)'
;MCIRDRITQINNDGGKFSKGLIIAELDINPDLWFFDCHFKGDPVMPGCLGLDAMWQLVGFYLCWLENPGRGRALGASEVKFFGQVPPTAKLVTLRIDMKRVLNLDLTVGIGEGSMLVDGREIYTAKGLKVGLFQDTSSF
;
A
#
# COMPACT_ATOMS: atom_id res chain seq x y z
N MET A 1 4.70 -7.75 -10.47
CA MET A 1 4.46 -8.65 -9.33
C MET A 1 3.46 -8.04 -8.36
N CYS A 2 2.50 -8.81 -7.95
CA CYS A 2 1.52 -8.35 -6.97
C CYS A 2 2.03 -8.72 -5.57
N ILE A 3 2.10 -7.73 -4.68
CA ILE A 3 2.52 -7.96 -3.30
C ILE A 3 1.33 -7.99 -2.34
N ARG A 4 0.14 -8.15 -2.88
CA ARG A 4 -1.10 -8.41 -2.17
C ARG A 4 -1.92 -9.44 -2.94
N ASP A 5 -2.68 -10.25 -2.23
CA ASP A 5 -3.46 -11.32 -2.87
C ASP A 5 -4.86 -10.86 -3.28
N ARG A 6 -5.51 -10.04 -2.43
CA ARG A 6 -6.90 -9.68 -2.64
C ARG A 6 -7.26 -8.37 -1.93
N ILE A 7 -8.23 -7.69 -2.49
CA ILE A 7 -8.85 -6.52 -1.86
C ILE A 7 -10.12 -7.00 -1.18
N THR A 8 -10.26 -6.74 0.11
CA THR A 8 -11.40 -7.20 0.91
C THR A 8 -12.45 -6.13 1.11
N GLN A 9 -12.07 -4.86 0.97
CA GLN A 9 -13.01 -3.75 1.10
C GLN A 9 -12.51 -2.54 0.32
N ILE A 10 -13.43 -1.89 -0.39
CA ILE A 10 -13.16 -0.63 -1.06
C ILE A 10 -14.45 0.19 -1.12
N ASN A 11 -14.38 1.46 -0.73
CA ASN A 11 -15.49 2.40 -0.82
C ASN A 11 -14.98 3.84 -0.87
N ASN A 12 -15.83 4.79 -1.21
CA ASN A 12 -15.46 6.19 -1.39
C ASN A 12 -15.94 7.13 -0.29
N ASP A 13 -16.53 6.60 0.76
CA ASP A 13 -17.10 7.39 1.86
C ASP A 13 -16.63 6.94 3.25
N GLY A 14 -15.95 5.81 3.34
CA GLY A 14 -15.46 5.24 4.59
C GLY A 14 -14.09 5.74 4.98
N GLY A 15 -13.54 5.08 6.00
CA GLY A 15 -12.21 5.36 6.50
C GLY A 15 -12.19 6.49 7.53
N LYS A 16 -10.99 6.74 8.00
CA LYS A 16 -10.69 7.68 9.07
C LYS A 16 -11.12 9.12 8.76
N PHE A 17 -11.07 9.50 7.49
CA PHE A 17 -11.38 10.86 7.03
C PHE A 17 -12.72 10.94 6.30
N SER A 18 -13.46 9.84 6.21
CA SER A 18 -14.72 9.74 5.46
C SER A 18 -14.56 10.11 3.97
N LYS A 19 -13.38 9.90 3.42
CA LYS A 19 -13.04 10.23 2.03
C LYS A 19 -12.73 8.99 1.20
N GLY A 20 -12.73 7.82 1.79
CA GLY A 20 -12.51 6.55 1.12
C GLY A 20 -11.63 5.61 1.92
N LEU A 21 -11.83 4.32 1.67
CA LEU A 21 -11.14 3.25 2.37
C LEU A 21 -10.84 2.13 1.39
N ILE A 22 -9.63 1.59 1.45
CA ILE A 22 -9.30 0.35 0.77
C ILE A 22 -8.51 -0.54 1.72
N ILE A 23 -8.91 -1.80 1.80
CA ILE A 23 -8.26 -2.82 2.62
C ILE A 23 -7.90 -3.99 1.70
N ALA A 24 -6.68 -4.48 1.83
CA ALA A 24 -6.18 -5.63 1.09
C ALA A 24 -5.46 -6.59 2.03
N GLU A 25 -5.32 -7.82 1.59
CA GLU A 25 -4.68 -8.88 2.35
C GLU A 25 -3.65 -9.61 1.51
N LEU A 26 -2.61 -10.10 2.17
CA LEU A 26 -1.57 -10.95 1.58
C LEU A 26 -1.36 -12.14 2.51
N ASP A 27 -1.52 -13.36 1.98
CA ASP A 27 -1.21 -14.58 2.73
C ASP A 27 0.30 -14.75 2.78
N ILE A 28 0.82 -15.03 3.97
CA ILE A 28 2.25 -15.25 4.18
C ILE A 28 2.51 -16.73 4.34
N ASN A 29 3.53 -17.22 3.65
CA ASN A 29 4.04 -18.57 3.82
C ASN A 29 5.57 -18.55 3.68
N PRO A 30 6.29 -19.57 4.19
CA PRO A 30 7.76 -19.58 4.16
C PRO A 30 8.37 -19.64 2.77
N ASP A 31 7.57 -20.00 1.75
CA ASP A 31 8.05 -20.17 0.38
C ASP A 31 8.02 -18.87 -0.44
N LEU A 32 7.55 -17.77 0.14
CA LEU A 32 7.57 -16.49 -0.56
C LEU A 32 8.99 -16.08 -0.88
N TRP A 33 9.19 -15.57 -2.10
CA TRP A 33 10.51 -15.37 -2.71
C TRP A 33 11.45 -14.49 -1.87
N PHE A 34 10.92 -13.49 -1.18
CA PHE A 34 11.76 -12.54 -0.44
C PHE A 34 12.40 -13.16 0.81
N PHE A 35 11.84 -14.25 1.35
CA PHE A 35 12.43 -14.90 2.52
C PHE A 35 13.73 -15.64 2.20
N ASP A 36 13.97 -15.99 0.92
CA ASP A 36 15.21 -16.65 0.52
C ASP A 36 16.39 -15.67 0.49
N CYS A 37 16.15 -14.39 0.27
CA CYS A 37 17.21 -13.42 0.03
C CYS A 37 17.25 -12.27 1.05
N HIS A 38 16.25 -12.14 1.89
CA HIS A 38 16.17 -11.00 2.83
C HIS A 38 15.78 -11.49 4.23
N PHE A 39 16.72 -11.89 5.07
CA PHE A 39 18.17 -12.00 4.86
C PHE A 39 18.58 -13.47 5.02
N LYS A 40 19.75 -13.86 4.53
CA LYS A 40 20.25 -15.22 4.73
C LYS A 40 20.44 -15.49 6.23
N GLY A 41 19.75 -16.53 6.74
CA GLY A 41 19.77 -16.86 8.15
C GLY A 41 18.92 -15.97 9.05
N ASP A 42 18.25 -14.97 8.47
CA ASP A 42 17.36 -14.03 9.20
C ASP A 42 16.23 -13.57 8.26
N PRO A 43 15.32 -14.48 7.88
CA PRO A 43 14.29 -14.17 6.90
C PRO A 43 13.22 -13.23 7.47
N VAL A 44 13.00 -12.14 6.76
CA VAL A 44 11.96 -11.15 7.08
C VAL A 44 11.48 -10.47 5.81
N MET A 45 10.20 -10.16 5.72
CA MET A 45 9.65 -9.43 4.58
C MET A 45 10.28 -8.03 4.52
N PRO A 46 10.83 -7.62 3.35
CA PRO A 46 11.37 -6.26 3.23
C PRO A 46 10.31 -5.20 3.53
N GLY A 47 10.64 -4.23 4.38
CA GLY A 47 9.73 -3.13 4.72
C GLY A 47 9.35 -2.29 3.50
N CYS A 48 10.28 -2.13 2.55
CA CYS A 48 10.01 -1.40 1.31
C CYS A 48 8.89 -2.05 0.48
N LEU A 49 8.71 -3.38 0.55
CA LEU A 49 7.61 -4.04 -0.15
C LEU A 49 6.27 -3.70 0.49
N GLY A 50 6.21 -3.61 1.82
CA GLY A 50 5.00 -3.16 2.50
C GLY A 50 4.63 -1.73 2.13
N LEU A 51 5.62 -0.84 2.08
CA LEU A 51 5.40 0.54 1.66
C LEU A 51 4.95 0.62 0.20
N ASP A 52 5.58 -0.16 -0.69
CA ASP A 52 5.18 -0.22 -2.09
C ASP A 52 3.75 -0.73 -2.24
N ALA A 53 3.35 -1.71 -1.44
CA ALA A 53 1.97 -2.20 -1.44
C ALA A 53 0.98 -1.10 -1.06
N MET A 54 1.33 -0.24 -0.10
CA MET A 54 0.49 0.90 0.26
C MET A 54 0.32 1.87 -0.91
N TRP A 55 1.40 2.22 -1.61
CA TRP A 55 1.32 3.06 -2.80
C TRP A 55 0.50 2.39 -3.91
N GLN A 56 0.66 1.08 -4.11
CA GLN A 56 -0.13 0.33 -5.09
C GLN A 56 -1.64 0.44 -4.79
N LEU A 57 -2.01 0.36 -3.52
CA LEU A 57 -3.42 0.47 -3.13
C LEU A 57 -3.98 1.86 -3.35
N VAL A 58 -3.20 2.91 -3.08
CA VAL A 58 -3.62 4.28 -3.39
C VAL A 58 -3.84 4.44 -4.90
N GLY A 59 -2.90 3.95 -5.71
CA GLY A 59 -3.03 3.99 -7.16
C GLY A 59 -4.21 3.18 -7.67
N PHE A 60 -4.42 1.99 -7.13
CA PHE A 60 -5.58 1.17 -7.45
C PHE A 60 -6.89 1.88 -7.13
N TYR A 61 -6.96 2.52 -5.97
CA TYR A 61 -8.14 3.29 -5.56
C TYR A 61 -8.46 4.40 -6.56
N LEU A 62 -7.45 5.13 -7.04
CA LEU A 62 -7.65 6.18 -8.03
C LEU A 62 -8.20 5.61 -9.35
N CYS A 63 -7.69 4.46 -9.78
CA CYS A 63 -8.20 3.78 -10.98
C CYS A 63 -9.61 3.25 -10.76
N TRP A 64 -9.92 2.77 -9.57
CA TRP A 64 -11.27 2.31 -9.21
C TRP A 64 -12.29 3.45 -9.29
N LEU A 65 -11.87 4.69 -9.01
CA LEU A 65 -12.71 5.89 -9.21
C LEU A 65 -12.82 6.29 -10.69
N GLU A 66 -12.34 5.44 -11.60
CA GLU A 66 -12.41 5.63 -13.05
C GLU A 66 -11.54 6.78 -13.58
N ASN A 67 -10.49 7.14 -12.86
CA ASN A 67 -9.51 8.11 -13.36
C ASN A 67 -8.56 7.45 -14.34
N PRO A 68 -8.23 8.10 -15.46
CA PRO A 68 -7.30 7.55 -16.44
C PRO A 68 -5.85 7.78 -16.02
N GLY A 69 -4.94 6.97 -16.57
CA GLY A 69 -3.52 7.19 -16.43
C GLY A 69 -2.79 6.04 -15.75
N ARG A 70 -1.49 6.20 -15.62
CA ARG A 70 -0.59 5.23 -15.00
C ARG A 70 -0.12 5.77 -13.66
N GLY A 71 -0.23 4.93 -12.63
CA GLY A 71 0.14 5.29 -11.28
C GLY A 71 1.65 5.37 -11.07
N ARG A 72 2.08 6.43 -10.41
CA ARG A 72 3.47 6.59 -9.97
C ARG A 72 3.48 7.12 -8.55
N ALA A 73 4.29 6.51 -7.70
CA ALA A 73 4.50 6.98 -6.34
C ALA A 73 5.21 8.33 -6.37
N LEU A 74 4.68 9.30 -5.64
CA LEU A 74 5.25 10.65 -5.59
C LEU A 74 5.96 10.93 -4.26
N GLY A 75 5.55 10.27 -3.19
CA GLY A 75 6.21 10.46 -1.91
C GLY A 75 5.38 10.01 -0.73
N ALA A 76 5.94 10.19 0.45
CA ALA A 76 5.31 10.01 1.74
C ALA A 76 5.91 11.02 2.70
N SER A 77 5.10 11.55 3.63
CA SER A 77 5.62 12.54 4.59
C SER A 77 6.24 11.88 5.81
N GLU A 78 5.76 10.71 6.20
CA GLU A 78 6.29 9.99 7.35
C GLU A 78 6.04 8.50 7.17
N VAL A 79 7.05 7.69 7.43
CA VAL A 79 6.93 6.23 7.43
C VAL A 79 7.59 5.70 8.69
N LYS A 80 6.88 4.84 9.41
CA LYS A 80 7.39 4.21 10.63
C LYS A 80 7.28 2.71 10.50
N PHE A 81 8.37 2.02 10.81
CA PHE A 81 8.45 0.57 10.89
C PHE A 81 8.76 0.20 12.34
N PHE A 82 7.83 -0.50 13.00
CA PHE A 82 8.01 -0.89 14.40
C PHE A 82 7.70 -2.37 14.65
N GLY A 83 7.69 -3.16 13.59
CA GLY A 83 7.53 -4.60 13.64
C GLY A 83 8.00 -5.23 12.35
N GLN A 84 7.92 -6.53 12.26
CA GLN A 84 8.41 -7.29 11.10
C GLN A 84 7.45 -8.43 10.76
N VAL A 85 7.58 -8.93 9.53
CA VAL A 85 6.81 -10.08 9.04
C VAL A 85 7.77 -11.26 8.88
N PRO A 86 7.79 -12.19 9.85
CA PRO A 86 8.60 -13.41 9.72
C PRO A 86 7.91 -14.45 8.83
N PRO A 87 8.64 -15.50 8.38
CA PRO A 87 8.03 -16.57 7.58
C PRO A 87 6.93 -17.35 8.31
N THR A 88 6.88 -17.27 9.64
CA THR A 88 5.87 -17.93 10.48
C THR A 88 4.56 -17.15 10.57
N ALA A 89 4.53 -15.90 10.11
CA ALA A 89 3.30 -15.11 10.04
C ALA A 89 2.32 -15.76 9.05
N LYS A 90 1.04 -15.44 9.20
CA LYS A 90 -0.01 -16.03 8.37
C LYS A 90 -0.66 -15.01 7.44
N LEU A 91 -0.95 -13.82 7.94
CA LEU A 91 -1.73 -12.84 7.19
C LEU A 91 -1.19 -11.43 7.41
N VAL A 92 -0.95 -10.73 6.31
CA VAL A 92 -0.69 -9.30 6.31
C VAL A 92 -1.93 -8.60 5.82
N THR A 93 -2.36 -7.57 6.55
CA THR A 93 -3.48 -6.70 6.18
C THR A 93 -2.95 -5.31 5.93
N LEU A 94 -3.34 -4.73 4.81
CA LEU A 94 -2.99 -3.37 4.42
C LEU A 94 -4.25 -2.54 4.39
N ARG A 95 -4.25 -1.44 5.12
CA ARG A 95 -5.38 -0.52 5.19
C ARG A 95 -4.93 0.87 4.76
N ILE A 96 -5.64 1.44 3.81
CA ILE A 96 -5.43 2.82 3.37
C ILE A 96 -6.69 3.62 3.63
N ASP A 97 -6.54 4.69 4.40
CA ASP A 97 -7.58 5.68 4.62
C ASP A 97 -7.29 6.85 3.69
N MET A 98 -8.13 7.06 2.70
CA MET A 98 -7.95 8.16 1.75
C MET A 98 -8.25 9.48 2.43
N LYS A 99 -7.33 10.41 2.28
CA LYS A 99 -7.45 11.73 2.88
C LYS A 99 -7.91 12.76 1.86
N ARG A 100 -7.46 12.62 0.61
CA ARG A 100 -7.73 13.62 -0.41
C ARG A 100 -7.50 13.05 -1.81
N VAL A 101 -8.37 13.43 -2.73
CA VAL A 101 -8.17 13.17 -4.16
C VAL A 101 -8.29 14.50 -4.88
N LEU A 102 -7.27 14.85 -5.66
CA LEU A 102 -7.21 16.08 -6.42
C LEU A 102 -7.27 15.75 -7.90
N ASN A 103 -8.19 16.38 -8.63
CA ASN A 103 -8.35 16.25 -10.07
C ASN A 103 -8.04 17.61 -10.71
N LEU A 104 -6.77 17.88 -10.94
CA LEU A 104 -6.29 19.08 -11.61
C LEU A 104 -5.77 18.66 -12.99
N ASP A 105 -4.57 19.11 -13.40
CA ASP A 105 -3.95 18.68 -14.64
C ASP A 105 -3.62 17.19 -14.62
N LEU A 106 -3.38 16.65 -13.44
CA LEU A 106 -3.26 15.20 -13.21
C LEU A 106 -4.04 14.83 -11.95
N THR A 107 -4.42 13.56 -11.85
CA THR A 107 -5.10 13.04 -10.67
C THR A 107 -4.08 12.66 -9.62
N VAL A 108 -4.22 13.18 -8.40
CA VAL A 108 -3.33 12.87 -7.27
C VAL A 108 -4.16 12.38 -6.11
N GLY A 109 -3.78 11.24 -5.56
CA GLY A 109 -4.37 10.72 -4.33
C GLY A 109 -3.40 10.83 -3.16
N ILE A 110 -3.92 11.19 -2.01
CA ILE A 110 -3.18 11.28 -0.75
C ILE A 110 -3.93 10.47 0.30
N GLY A 111 -3.21 9.59 0.99
CA GLY A 111 -3.80 8.75 2.03
C GLY A 111 -2.85 8.44 3.15
N GLU A 112 -3.39 7.83 4.20
CA GLU A 112 -2.62 7.25 5.30
C GLU A 112 -2.74 5.75 5.23
N GLY A 113 -1.63 5.05 5.47
CA GLY A 113 -1.58 3.61 5.43
C GLY A 113 -1.18 3.00 6.76
N SER A 114 -1.68 1.80 6.99
CA SER A 114 -1.21 0.93 8.08
C SER A 114 -1.09 -0.49 7.55
N MET A 115 -0.11 -1.22 8.09
CA MET A 115 0.11 -2.62 7.79
C MET A 115 0.08 -3.40 9.09
N LEU A 116 -0.70 -4.47 9.09
CA LEU A 116 -0.86 -5.34 10.23
C LEU A 116 -0.38 -6.74 9.87
N VAL A 117 0.27 -7.40 10.81
CA VAL A 117 0.64 -8.81 10.70
C VAL A 117 -0.11 -9.58 11.79
N ASP A 118 -0.91 -10.54 11.36
CA ASP A 118 -1.76 -11.35 12.25
C ASP A 118 -2.56 -10.49 13.23
N GLY A 119 -3.09 -9.36 12.74
CA GLY A 119 -3.91 -8.44 13.52
C GLY A 119 -3.16 -7.38 14.32
N ARG A 120 -1.81 -7.39 14.30
CA ARG A 120 -1.00 -6.41 15.02
C ARG A 120 -0.39 -5.39 14.06
N GLU A 121 -0.61 -4.11 14.32
CA GLU A 121 -0.05 -3.04 13.50
C GLU A 121 1.47 -2.99 13.64
N ILE A 122 2.17 -2.97 12.50
CA ILE A 122 3.63 -2.97 12.45
C ILE A 122 4.22 -1.82 11.63
N TYR A 123 3.47 -1.27 10.68
CA TYR A 123 3.90 -0.14 9.87
C TYR A 123 2.81 0.90 9.81
N THR A 124 3.20 2.16 9.79
CA THR A 124 2.31 3.29 9.49
C THR A 124 2.98 4.21 8.49
N ALA A 125 2.18 4.83 7.63
CA ALA A 125 2.66 5.81 6.66
C ALA A 125 1.65 6.94 6.56
N LYS A 126 2.15 8.17 6.53
CA LYS A 126 1.33 9.37 6.34
C LYS A 126 1.73 10.08 5.08
N GLY A 127 0.78 10.77 4.45
CA GLY A 127 1.04 11.54 3.25
C GLY A 127 1.46 10.68 2.07
N LEU A 128 0.98 9.44 2.01
CA LEU A 128 1.18 8.58 0.84
C LEU A 128 0.58 9.28 -0.37
N LYS A 129 1.40 9.58 -1.36
CA LYS A 129 0.98 10.35 -2.52
C LYS A 129 1.26 9.56 -3.80
N VAL A 130 0.23 9.42 -4.61
CA VAL A 130 0.31 8.77 -5.92
C VAL A 130 -0.34 9.67 -6.96
N GLY A 131 0.31 9.82 -8.10
CA GLY A 131 -0.25 10.53 -9.23
C GLY A 131 -0.56 9.58 -10.38
N LEU A 132 -1.60 9.88 -11.15
CA LEU A 132 -1.91 9.19 -12.39
C LEU A 132 -1.47 10.05 -13.55
N PHE A 133 -0.55 9.52 -14.36
CA PHE A 133 0.04 10.22 -15.51
C PHE A 133 -0.42 9.57 -16.79
N GLN A 134 -0.88 10.35 -17.75
CA GLN A 134 -1.22 9.84 -19.08
C GLN A 134 0.05 9.64 -19.91
N ASP A 135 1.05 10.48 -19.73
CA ASP A 135 2.36 10.35 -20.35
C ASP A 135 3.43 10.22 -19.26
N THR A 136 4.09 9.07 -19.20
CA THR A 136 5.14 8.78 -18.24
C THR A 136 6.55 8.87 -18.81
N SER A 137 6.70 9.35 -20.04
CA SER A 137 8.00 9.38 -20.73
C SER A 137 9.03 10.28 -20.05
N SER A 138 8.58 11.30 -19.33
CA SER A 138 9.46 12.23 -18.61
C SER A 138 9.56 11.96 -17.11
N PHE A 139 8.95 10.88 -16.63
CA PHE A 139 8.95 10.50 -15.21
C PHE A 139 10.15 9.58 -14.84
#